data_c1ed4d9010542fd25dbd98405dbf8625
#
_entry.id   c1ed4d9010542fd25dbd98405dbf8625
#
_cell.length_a   1.000
_cell.length_b   1.000
_cell.length_c   1.000
_cell.angle_alpha   90.00
_cell.angle_beta   90.00
_cell.angle_gamma   90.00
#
_symmetry.space_group_name_H-M   'P 1'
#
loop_
_entity.id
_entity.type
_entity.pdbx_description
1 polymer ?
#
loop_
_entity_poly.entity_id
_entity_poly.type
_entity_poly.pdbx_seq_one_letter_code
_entity_poly.pdbx_strand_id
1 'polypeptide(L)'
;VLRKARELLLALWLEARLTKDEILTLYMNRVYLGAGAYGVEAASQRYFGKSARRVNLQEAALLAGLLKAPSRYAPTNNIKRSLDRAAQVLANMVAAGYLTKAQAITAKKMPARLARHSRTKGVRYFADWIQERLPALIGNNNNEDLIVFTTMSPKVQYIAESALETTLKRHG
;
A
#
# COMPACT_ATOMS: atom_id res chain seq x y z
N VAL A 1 12.62 7.14 -27.47
CA VAL A 1 14.08 6.98 -27.30
C VAL A 1 14.60 7.92 -26.19
N LEU A 2 14.30 9.21 -26.19
CA LEU A 2 14.82 10.21 -25.23
C LEU A 2 14.50 9.87 -23.76
N ARG A 3 13.28 9.36 -23.48
CA ARG A 3 12.88 8.95 -22.14
C ARG A 3 13.76 7.81 -21.61
N LYS A 4 14.06 6.79 -22.45
CA LYS A 4 14.91 5.66 -22.06
C LYS A 4 16.37 6.06 -21.84
N ALA A 5 16.87 7.01 -22.60
CA ALA A 5 18.21 7.54 -22.38
C ALA A 5 18.30 8.28 -21.02
N ARG A 6 17.30 9.07 -20.66
CA ARG A 6 17.22 9.73 -19.35
C ARG A 6 17.13 8.72 -18.21
N GLU A 7 16.29 7.68 -18.34
CA GLU A 7 16.17 6.61 -17.35
C GLU A 7 17.52 5.91 -17.13
N LEU A 8 18.27 5.63 -18.20
CA LEU A 8 19.60 5.01 -18.12
C LEU A 8 20.60 5.92 -17.40
N LEU A 9 20.68 7.19 -17.78
CA LEU A 9 21.59 8.15 -17.12
C LEU A 9 21.28 8.29 -15.63
N LEU A 10 20.01 8.37 -15.26
CA LEU A 10 19.59 8.41 -13.85
C LEU A 10 19.95 7.13 -13.11
N ALA A 11 19.80 5.96 -13.73
CA ALA A 11 20.17 4.69 -13.12
C ALA A 11 21.67 4.62 -12.83
N LEU A 12 22.51 4.99 -13.81
CA LEU A 12 23.96 5.04 -13.65
C LEU A 12 24.38 6.06 -12.59
N TRP A 13 23.73 7.21 -12.55
CA TRP A 13 23.99 8.24 -11.54
C TRP A 13 23.63 7.75 -10.13
N LEU A 14 22.48 7.09 -9.96
CA LEU A 14 22.06 6.50 -8.68
C LEU A 14 23.04 5.42 -8.23
N GLU A 15 23.44 4.51 -9.11
CA GLU A 15 24.40 3.44 -8.80
C GLU A 15 25.80 3.96 -8.45
N ALA A 16 26.20 5.12 -8.99
CA ALA A 16 27.45 5.78 -8.63
C ALA A 16 27.43 6.49 -7.29
N ARG A 17 26.23 6.84 -6.76
CA ARG A 17 26.06 7.65 -5.55
C ARG A 17 25.51 6.90 -4.35
N LEU A 18 24.76 5.84 -4.60
CA LEU A 18 24.02 5.10 -3.57
C LEU A 18 24.40 3.62 -3.59
N THR A 19 24.42 3.04 -2.40
CA THR A 19 24.54 1.60 -2.23
C THR A 19 23.26 0.88 -2.70
N LYS A 20 23.36 -0.41 -2.96
CA LYS A 20 22.18 -1.23 -3.34
C LYS A 20 21.07 -1.20 -2.28
N ASP A 21 21.44 -1.15 -1.00
CA ASP A 21 20.49 -1.08 0.11
C ASP A 21 19.75 0.27 0.17
N GLU A 22 20.47 1.37 -0.11
CA GLU A 22 19.85 2.69 -0.21
C GLU A 22 18.89 2.77 -1.41
N ILE A 23 19.30 2.25 -2.58
CA ILE A 23 18.44 2.18 -3.76
C ILE A 23 17.19 1.34 -3.48
N LEU A 24 17.34 0.18 -2.83
CA LEU A 24 16.23 -0.67 -2.45
C LEU A 24 15.29 0.03 -1.44
N THR A 25 15.86 0.74 -0.48
CA THR A 25 15.10 1.52 0.50
C THR A 25 14.27 2.62 -0.18
N LEU A 26 14.87 3.38 -1.09
CA LEU A 26 14.17 4.39 -1.88
C LEU A 26 13.04 3.75 -2.72
N TYR A 27 13.32 2.63 -3.37
CA TYR A 27 12.34 1.90 -4.16
C TYR A 27 11.16 1.44 -3.30
N MET A 28 11.43 0.79 -2.16
CA MET A 28 10.40 0.31 -1.24
C MET A 28 9.54 1.44 -0.67
N ASN A 29 10.10 2.64 -0.50
CA ASN A 29 9.35 3.80 0.01
C ASN A 29 8.50 4.50 -1.05
N ARG A 30 8.75 4.27 -2.36
CA ARG A 30 8.10 5.01 -3.46
C ARG A 30 7.23 4.16 -4.36
N VAL A 31 7.46 2.84 -4.40
CA VAL A 31 6.78 1.97 -5.36
C VAL A 31 5.27 1.91 -5.11
N TYR A 32 4.50 1.99 -6.20
CA TYR A 32 3.05 1.83 -6.12
C TYR A 32 2.67 0.37 -5.90
N LEU A 33 1.87 0.11 -4.88
CA LEU A 33 1.46 -1.23 -4.46
C LEU A 33 -0.06 -1.45 -4.53
N GLY A 34 -0.77 -0.60 -5.28
CA GLY A 34 -2.21 -0.74 -5.49
C GLY A 34 -3.05 -0.05 -4.40
N ALA A 35 -4.36 0.09 -4.67
CA ALA A 35 -5.34 0.70 -3.75
C ALA A 35 -4.94 2.10 -3.21
N GLY A 36 -4.18 2.87 -3.99
CA GLY A 36 -3.68 4.20 -3.59
C GLY A 36 -2.47 4.16 -2.65
N ALA A 37 -1.88 3.00 -2.37
CA ALA A 37 -0.73 2.88 -1.50
C ALA A 37 0.59 3.01 -2.27
N TYR A 38 1.41 3.98 -1.87
CA TYR A 38 2.78 4.19 -2.33
C TYR A 38 3.74 3.87 -1.19
N GLY A 39 4.70 2.98 -1.46
CA GLY A 39 5.63 2.44 -0.47
C GLY A 39 5.07 1.29 0.36
N VAL A 40 6.00 0.48 0.86
CA VAL A 40 5.70 -0.78 1.58
C VAL A 40 5.00 -0.50 2.92
N GLU A 41 5.36 0.57 3.63
CA GLU A 41 4.72 0.93 4.89
C GLU A 41 3.25 1.31 4.68
N ALA A 42 2.96 2.20 3.70
CA ALA A 42 1.59 2.58 3.37
C ALA A 42 0.76 1.37 2.90
N ALA A 43 1.35 0.48 2.10
CA ALA A 43 0.69 -0.74 1.65
C ALA A 43 0.41 -1.71 2.82
N SER A 44 1.35 -1.87 3.76
CA SER A 44 1.17 -2.69 4.95
C SER A 44 0.05 -2.17 5.84
N GLN A 45 0.02 -0.86 6.10
CA GLN A 45 -1.08 -0.22 6.82
C GLN A 45 -2.40 -0.41 6.07
N ARG A 46 -2.39 -0.17 4.75
CA ARG A 46 -3.58 -0.30 3.90
C ARG A 46 -4.15 -1.70 3.89
N TYR A 47 -3.31 -2.73 3.73
CA TYR A 47 -3.79 -4.11 3.56
C TYR A 47 -3.92 -4.86 4.87
N PHE A 48 -3.04 -4.62 5.84
CA PHE A 48 -2.96 -5.40 7.08
C PHE A 48 -3.22 -4.61 8.35
N GLY A 49 -3.30 -3.26 8.28
CA GLY A 49 -3.53 -2.40 9.45
C GLY A 49 -2.38 -2.40 10.46
N LYS A 50 -1.16 -2.67 9.99
CA LYS A 50 0.04 -2.72 10.82
C LYS A 50 1.28 -2.25 10.06
N SER A 51 2.32 -1.86 10.81
CA SER A 51 3.60 -1.48 10.22
C SER A 51 4.22 -2.62 9.41
N ALA A 52 4.91 -2.28 8.32
CA ALA A 52 5.67 -3.21 7.49
C ALA A 52 6.71 -4.01 8.29
N ARG A 53 7.22 -3.46 9.39
CA ARG A 53 8.15 -4.17 10.30
C ARG A 53 7.52 -5.35 11.02
N ARG A 54 6.19 -5.45 11.06
CA ARG A 54 5.43 -6.49 11.77
C ARG A 54 4.71 -7.47 10.84
N VAL A 55 4.93 -7.37 9.53
CA VAL A 55 4.34 -8.33 8.59
C VAL A 55 4.99 -9.71 8.74
N ASN A 56 4.18 -10.74 8.59
CA ASN A 56 4.69 -12.10 8.51
C ASN A 56 5.18 -12.42 7.08
N LEU A 57 5.81 -13.57 6.91
CA LEU A 57 6.40 -13.97 5.63
C LEU A 57 5.35 -14.10 4.50
N GLN A 58 4.14 -14.56 4.80
CA GLN A 58 3.05 -14.63 3.82
C GLN A 58 2.61 -13.23 3.37
N GLU A 59 2.49 -12.30 4.31
CA GLU A 59 2.12 -10.91 4.03
C GLU A 59 3.22 -10.18 3.26
N ALA A 60 4.48 -10.41 3.60
CA ALA A 60 5.63 -9.88 2.86
C ALA A 60 5.65 -10.40 1.42
N ALA A 61 5.43 -11.71 1.22
CA ALA A 61 5.33 -12.30 -0.10
C ALA A 61 4.13 -11.75 -0.91
N LEU A 62 3.03 -11.42 -0.24
CA LEU A 62 1.87 -10.78 -0.85
C LEU A 62 2.24 -9.37 -1.34
N LEU A 63 2.86 -8.54 -0.51
CA LEU A 63 3.32 -7.19 -0.92
C LEU A 63 4.30 -7.27 -2.10
N ALA A 64 5.29 -8.16 -2.05
CA ALA A 64 6.22 -8.39 -3.15
C ALA A 64 5.49 -8.86 -4.44
N GLY A 65 4.46 -9.66 -4.29
CA GLY A 65 3.63 -10.13 -5.39
C GLY A 65 2.90 -9.02 -6.14
N LEU A 66 2.56 -7.91 -5.46
CA LEU A 66 1.88 -6.74 -6.03
C LEU A 66 2.73 -6.02 -7.09
N LEU A 67 4.05 -6.03 -6.96
CA LEU A 67 4.98 -5.32 -7.84
C LEU A 67 4.79 -5.66 -9.32
N LYS A 68 4.36 -6.88 -9.66
CA LYS A 68 4.13 -7.32 -11.04
C LYS A 68 2.94 -6.58 -11.70
N ALA A 69 1.85 -6.40 -10.97
CA ALA A 69 0.64 -5.71 -11.44
C ALA A 69 -0.21 -5.30 -10.23
N PRO A 70 0.08 -4.14 -9.59
CA PRO A 70 -0.49 -3.76 -8.31
C PRO A 70 -2.02 -3.76 -8.29
N SER A 71 -2.66 -3.16 -9.28
CA SER A 71 -4.14 -3.11 -9.35
C SER A 71 -4.77 -4.49 -9.58
N ARG A 72 -4.08 -5.38 -10.30
CA ARG A 72 -4.58 -6.73 -10.60
C ARG A 72 -4.49 -7.67 -9.41
N TYR A 73 -3.41 -7.55 -8.64
CA TYR A 73 -3.10 -8.43 -7.51
C TYR A 73 -3.46 -7.82 -6.15
N ALA A 74 -4.03 -6.60 -6.11
CA ALA A 74 -4.49 -6.00 -4.86
C ALA A 74 -5.48 -6.92 -4.12
N PRO A 75 -5.23 -7.24 -2.84
CA PRO A 75 -6.08 -8.16 -2.09
C PRO A 75 -7.48 -7.60 -1.84
N THR A 76 -7.65 -6.29 -1.93
CA THR A 76 -8.96 -5.61 -1.92
C THR A 76 -9.85 -5.95 -3.11
N ASN A 77 -9.25 -6.36 -4.23
CA ASN A 77 -9.98 -6.70 -5.45
C ASN A 77 -10.25 -8.21 -5.54
N ASN A 78 -9.22 -9.02 -5.28
CA ASN A 78 -9.34 -10.49 -5.33
C ASN A 78 -8.28 -11.14 -4.44
N ILE A 79 -8.66 -11.51 -3.23
CA ILE A 79 -7.76 -12.11 -2.25
C ILE A 79 -7.16 -13.44 -2.73
N LYS A 80 -7.94 -14.29 -3.40
CA LYS A 80 -7.45 -15.58 -3.91
C LYS A 80 -6.30 -15.37 -4.89
N ARG A 81 -6.47 -14.47 -5.86
CA ARG A 81 -5.42 -14.13 -6.84
C ARG A 81 -4.16 -13.55 -6.17
N SER A 82 -4.33 -12.75 -5.13
CA SER A 82 -3.23 -12.21 -4.34
C SER A 82 -2.45 -13.30 -3.62
N LEU A 83 -3.13 -14.25 -3.00
CA LEU A 83 -2.53 -15.39 -2.31
C LEU A 83 -1.84 -16.35 -3.29
N ASP A 84 -2.43 -16.63 -4.44
CA ASP A 84 -1.80 -17.43 -5.51
C ASP A 84 -0.50 -16.77 -5.99
N ARG A 85 -0.50 -15.45 -6.13
CA ARG A 85 0.72 -14.71 -6.50
C ARG A 85 1.75 -14.71 -5.37
N ALA A 86 1.36 -14.56 -4.11
CA ALA A 86 2.25 -14.69 -2.96
C ALA A 86 2.88 -16.09 -2.88
N ALA A 87 2.09 -17.12 -3.15
CA ALA A 87 2.60 -18.50 -3.22
C ALA A 87 3.69 -18.68 -4.30
N GLN A 88 3.55 -18.01 -5.46
CA GLN A 88 4.58 -17.98 -6.49
C GLN A 88 5.85 -17.25 -6.03
N VAL A 89 5.71 -16.14 -5.30
CA VAL A 89 6.86 -15.43 -4.71
C VAL A 89 7.62 -16.33 -3.74
N LEU A 90 6.90 -17.02 -2.82
CA LEU A 90 7.52 -17.97 -1.89
C LEU A 90 8.23 -19.11 -2.61
N ALA A 91 7.65 -19.63 -3.70
CA ALA A 91 8.29 -20.68 -4.51
C ALA A 91 9.60 -20.16 -5.16
N ASN A 92 9.58 -18.94 -5.69
CA ASN A 92 10.77 -18.31 -6.26
C ASN A 92 11.86 -18.08 -5.21
N MET A 93 11.49 -17.70 -3.97
CA MET A 93 12.44 -17.55 -2.85
C MET A 93 13.08 -18.89 -2.47
N VAL A 94 12.33 -19.98 -2.53
CA VAL A 94 12.90 -21.34 -2.33
C VAL A 94 13.87 -21.68 -3.45
N ALA A 95 13.50 -21.44 -4.71
CA ALA A 95 14.35 -21.71 -5.87
C ALA A 95 15.65 -20.87 -5.83
N ALA A 96 15.59 -19.64 -5.31
CA ALA A 96 16.74 -18.77 -5.14
C ALA A 96 17.56 -19.03 -3.86
N GLY A 97 17.17 -20.01 -3.04
CA GLY A 97 17.89 -20.38 -1.81
C GLY A 97 17.64 -19.48 -0.60
N TYR A 98 16.74 -18.51 -0.69
CA TYR A 98 16.40 -17.63 0.45
C TYR A 98 15.48 -18.29 1.49
N LEU A 99 14.75 -19.34 1.10
CA LEU A 99 13.87 -20.09 1.98
C LEU A 99 14.03 -21.59 1.77
N THR A 100 13.85 -22.35 2.86
CA THR A 100 13.63 -23.81 2.76
C THR A 100 12.19 -24.12 2.32
N LYS A 101 11.98 -25.30 1.74
CA LYS A 101 10.63 -25.78 1.39
C LYS A 101 9.69 -25.80 2.62
N ALA A 102 10.20 -26.20 3.79
CA ALA A 102 9.44 -26.24 5.04
C ALA A 102 8.96 -24.85 5.47
N GLN A 103 9.85 -23.83 5.40
CA GLN A 103 9.50 -22.43 5.69
C GLN A 103 8.42 -21.90 4.75
N ALA A 104 8.53 -22.19 3.45
CA ALA A 104 7.53 -21.76 2.47
C ALA A 104 6.17 -22.41 2.70
N ILE A 105 6.13 -23.71 3.09
CA ILE A 105 4.89 -24.41 3.44
C ILE A 105 4.26 -23.79 4.69
N THR A 106 5.06 -23.54 5.72
CA THR A 106 4.59 -22.88 6.95
C THR A 106 4.06 -21.50 6.67
N ALA A 107 4.77 -20.69 5.87
CA ALA A 107 4.33 -19.36 5.48
C ALA A 107 2.96 -19.37 4.76
N LYS A 108 2.75 -20.30 3.83
CA LYS A 108 1.46 -20.45 3.12
C LYS A 108 0.28 -20.77 4.05
N LYS A 109 0.54 -21.41 5.19
CA LYS A 109 -0.50 -21.71 6.20
C LYS A 109 -0.79 -20.51 7.12
N MET A 110 0.10 -19.51 7.16
CA MET A 110 -0.14 -18.31 7.95
C MET A 110 -1.25 -17.46 7.33
N PRO A 111 -2.24 -17.03 8.12
CA PRO A 111 -3.29 -16.19 7.57
C PRO A 111 -2.76 -14.78 7.28
N ALA A 112 -2.92 -14.31 6.04
CA ALA A 112 -2.82 -12.88 5.74
C ALA A 112 -4.11 -12.21 6.24
N ARG A 113 -4.05 -11.60 7.43
CA ARG A 113 -5.20 -10.92 8.01
C ARG A 113 -5.36 -9.55 7.36
N LEU A 114 -6.29 -9.46 6.43
CA LEU A 114 -6.62 -8.17 5.84
C LEU A 114 -7.30 -7.26 6.86
N ALA A 115 -6.86 -6.01 6.91
CA ALA A 115 -7.51 -4.99 7.69
C ALA A 115 -8.94 -4.79 7.19
N ARG A 116 -9.89 -4.77 8.11
CA ARG A 116 -11.25 -4.36 7.81
C ARG A 116 -11.26 -2.84 7.64
N HIS A 117 -11.04 -2.38 6.43
CA HIS A 117 -11.25 -0.98 6.14
C HIS A 117 -12.75 -0.74 6.11
N SER A 118 -13.22 0.06 7.05
CA SER A 118 -14.52 0.68 6.91
C SER A 118 -14.51 1.42 5.56
N ARG A 119 -15.40 1.00 4.64
CA ARG A 119 -15.60 1.67 3.33
C ARG A 119 -16.41 2.95 3.54
N THR A 120 -15.95 3.82 4.42
CA THR A 120 -16.53 5.14 4.58
C THR A 120 -16.08 5.99 3.40
N LYS A 121 -16.95 6.10 2.39
CA LYS A 121 -16.70 6.95 1.21
C LYS A 121 -16.42 8.38 1.63
N GLY A 122 -17.10 8.87 2.67
CA GLY A 122 -16.95 10.23 3.19
C GLY A 122 -15.59 10.53 3.79
N VAL A 123 -14.88 9.54 4.35
CA VAL A 123 -13.49 9.75 4.83
C VAL A 123 -12.58 10.21 3.70
N ARG A 124 -12.77 9.68 2.49
CA ARG A 124 -11.99 10.07 1.33
C ARG A 124 -12.30 11.51 0.90
N TYR A 125 -13.58 11.86 0.80
CA TYR A 125 -13.98 13.24 0.47
C TYR A 125 -13.48 14.24 1.50
N PHE A 126 -13.51 13.87 2.77
CA PHE A 126 -12.96 14.71 3.83
C PHE A 126 -11.43 14.88 3.71
N ALA A 127 -10.71 13.80 3.40
CA ALA A 127 -9.26 13.86 3.19
C ALA A 127 -8.90 14.74 1.98
N ASP A 128 -9.64 14.58 0.88
CA ASP A 128 -9.45 15.42 -0.33
C ASP A 128 -9.74 16.90 -0.01
N TRP A 129 -10.80 17.18 0.75
CA TRP A 129 -11.15 18.54 1.19
C TRP A 129 -10.08 19.17 2.10
N ILE A 130 -9.49 18.38 3.03
CA ILE A 130 -8.37 18.85 3.86
C ILE A 130 -7.16 19.15 2.97
N GLN A 131 -6.84 18.26 2.04
CA GLN A 131 -5.68 18.41 1.15
C GLN A 131 -5.76 19.69 0.30
N GLU A 132 -6.95 20.06 -0.17
CA GLU A 132 -7.16 21.31 -0.91
C GLU A 132 -6.94 22.55 -0.05
N ARG A 133 -7.19 22.48 1.27
CA ARG A 133 -7.06 23.60 2.21
C ARG A 133 -5.69 23.71 2.87
N LEU A 134 -4.92 22.63 2.91
CA LEU A 134 -3.60 22.60 3.53
C LEU A 134 -2.67 23.72 3.04
N PRO A 135 -2.52 24.00 1.73
CA PRO A 135 -1.64 25.06 1.26
C PRO A 135 -1.97 26.45 1.81
N ALA A 136 -3.25 26.74 2.06
CA ALA A 136 -3.69 28.00 2.66
C ALA A 136 -3.36 28.09 4.16
N LEU A 137 -3.25 26.98 4.86
CA LEU A 137 -2.97 26.92 6.29
C LEU A 137 -1.48 26.92 6.63
N ILE A 138 -0.65 26.30 5.77
CA ILE A 138 0.78 26.06 6.05
C ILE A 138 1.72 26.78 5.07
N GLY A 139 1.18 27.43 4.03
CA GLY A 139 1.97 28.02 2.96
C GLY A 139 2.48 26.99 1.94
N ASN A 140 2.76 27.47 0.71
CA ASN A 140 3.14 26.60 -0.42
C ASN A 140 4.59 26.07 -0.39
N ASN A 141 5.39 26.42 0.61
CA ASN A 141 6.85 26.20 0.61
C ASN A 141 7.32 25.07 1.56
N ASN A 142 6.42 24.25 2.09
CA ASN A 142 6.82 23.16 2.96
C ASN A 142 7.17 21.91 2.14
N ASN A 143 8.47 21.60 2.07
CA ASN A 143 9.02 20.36 1.51
C ASN A 143 9.09 19.22 2.54
N GLU A 144 8.48 19.41 3.72
CA GLU A 144 8.49 18.43 4.82
C GLU A 144 7.27 17.51 4.76
N ASP A 145 7.45 16.29 5.22
CA ASP A 145 6.33 15.34 5.40
C ASP A 145 5.43 15.83 6.53
N LEU A 146 4.14 16.00 6.25
CA LEU A 146 3.17 16.53 7.20
C LEU A 146 2.27 15.42 7.73
N ILE A 147 2.06 15.42 9.04
CA ILE A 147 1.06 14.59 9.70
C ILE A 147 -0.08 15.50 10.16
N VAL A 148 -1.26 15.33 9.56
CA VAL A 148 -2.45 16.14 9.87
C VAL A 148 -3.37 15.37 10.81
N PHE A 149 -3.51 15.82 12.04
CA PHE A 149 -4.46 15.29 13.00
C PHE A 149 -5.81 16.02 12.83
N THR A 150 -6.88 15.24 12.71
CA THR A 150 -8.23 15.79 12.53
C THR A 150 -9.17 15.29 13.62
N THR A 151 -10.27 15.99 13.84
CA THR A 151 -11.35 15.60 14.78
C THR A 151 -12.37 14.66 14.16
N MET A 152 -12.21 14.27 12.90
CA MET A 152 -13.11 13.36 12.21
C MET A 152 -13.12 11.98 12.86
N SER A 153 -14.30 11.53 13.26
CA SER A 153 -14.52 10.16 13.75
C SER A 153 -15.04 9.26 12.62
N PRO A 154 -14.26 8.25 12.15
CA PRO A 154 -14.72 7.33 11.12
C PRO A 154 -16.01 6.58 11.49
N LYS A 155 -16.23 6.34 12.80
CA LYS A 155 -17.44 5.68 13.30
C LYS A 155 -18.67 6.58 13.15
N VAL A 156 -18.55 7.86 13.52
CA VAL A 156 -19.63 8.83 13.36
C VAL A 156 -19.95 9.07 11.90
N GLN A 157 -18.92 9.19 11.05
CA GLN A 157 -19.08 9.32 9.61
C GLN A 157 -19.84 8.13 9.00
N TYR A 158 -19.49 6.92 9.38
CA TYR A 158 -20.20 5.72 8.92
C TYR A 158 -21.68 5.70 9.33
N ILE A 159 -21.98 6.08 10.56
CA ILE A 159 -23.37 6.16 11.03
C ILE A 159 -24.16 7.20 10.24
N ALA A 160 -23.59 8.38 10.00
CA ALA A 160 -24.20 9.45 9.22
C ALA A 160 -24.46 9.02 7.76
N GLU A 161 -23.49 8.40 7.10
CA GLU A 161 -23.65 7.87 5.74
C GLU A 161 -24.74 6.79 5.66
N SER A 162 -24.75 5.86 6.61
CA SER A 162 -25.74 4.78 6.65
C SER A 162 -27.16 5.32 6.89
N ALA A 163 -27.31 6.33 7.75
CA ALA A 163 -28.59 6.99 8.00
C ALA A 163 -29.07 7.72 6.73
N LEU A 164 -28.19 8.46 6.07
CA LEU A 164 -28.48 9.16 4.83
C LEU A 164 -28.92 8.21 3.72
N GLU A 165 -28.17 7.13 3.47
CA GLU A 165 -28.52 6.13 2.45
C GLU A 165 -29.85 5.46 2.75
N THR A 166 -30.14 5.17 4.01
CA THR A 166 -31.41 4.56 4.42
C THR A 166 -32.58 5.51 4.17
N THR A 167 -32.42 6.78 4.52
CA THR A 167 -33.43 7.80 4.33
C THR A 167 -33.72 8.06 2.85
N LEU A 168 -32.68 8.18 2.03
CA LEU A 168 -32.82 8.36 0.59
C LEU A 168 -33.52 7.17 -0.09
N LYS A 169 -33.21 5.94 0.31
CA LYS A 169 -33.91 4.74 -0.21
C LYS A 169 -35.38 4.65 0.19
N ARG A 170 -35.76 5.31 1.29
CA ARG A 170 -37.16 5.30 1.77
C ARG A 170 -38.03 6.37 1.10
N HIS A 171 -37.42 7.46 0.64
CA HIS A 171 -38.14 8.64 0.11
C HIS A 171 -37.81 8.96 -1.36
N GLY A 172 -36.90 8.20 -2.02
CA GLY A 172 -36.62 8.28 -3.44
C GLY A 172 -37.09 7.03 -4.15
#